data_9a0b11ff0d8b351c92518d1af4f8db84
#
_entry.id   9a0b11ff0d8b351c92518d1af4f8db84
#
_cell.length_a   1.000
_cell.length_b   1.000
_cell.length_c   1.000
_cell.angle_alpha   90.00
_cell.angle_beta   90.00
_cell.angle_gamma   90.00
#
_symmetry.space_group_name_H-M   'P 1'
#
loop_
_entity.id
_entity.type
_entity.pdbx_description
1 polymer ?
#
loop_
_entity_poly.entity_id
_entity_poly.type
_entity_poly.pdbx_seq_one_letter_code
_entity_poly.pdbx_strand_id
1 'polypeptide(L)'
;MVQLGLVIAQFDKSGSLIAEMAEAAREAAAGREATVVEEVAVPGAYDTPLAADRLARRSDVDAVAVVGAVVEGDTDHDQVIADAAAQGLTDVSLDRDTPVTLGITGPGMSRDEAGARVGYGARAVESAIDLAENLG
;
A
#
# COMPACT_ATOMS: atom_id res chain seq x y z
N MET A 1 3.88 -4.42 -20.21
CA MET A 1 3.16 -3.45 -19.35
C MET A 1 2.77 -4.10 -18.05
N VAL A 2 3.14 -3.50 -16.93
CA VAL A 2 2.84 -4.04 -15.61
C VAL A 2 1.38 -3.78 -15.25
N GLN A 3 0.69 -4.79 -14.74
CA GLN A 3 -0.68 -4.70 -14.27
C GLN A 3 -0.68 -4.76 -12.75
N LEU A 4 -1.23 -3.72 -12.11
CA LEU A 4 -1.17 -3.54 -10.67
C LEU A 4 -2.52 -3.71 -9.99
N GLY A 5 -2.49 -4.28 -8.78
CA GLY A 5 -3.54 -4.12 -7.80
C GLY A 5 -3.15 -3.02 -6.83
N LEU A 6 -4.11 -2.22 -6.41
CA LEU A 6 -3.88 -1.13 -5.45
C LEU A 6 -4.82 -1.31 -4.26
N VAL A 7 -4.23 -1.40 -3.07
CA VAL A 7 -4.99 -1.49 -1.81
C VAL A 7 -4.90 -0.15 -1.10
N ILE A 8 -6.04 0.39 -0.69
CA ILE A 8 -6.12 1.68 -0.02
C ILE A 8 -6.74 1.49 1.37
N ALA A 9 -5.97 1.72 2.41
CA ALA A 9 -6.46 1.72 3.78
C ALA A 9 -7.05 3.08 4.09
N GLN A 10 -8.37 3.14 4.35
CA GLN A 10 -9.12 4.38 4.39
C GLN A 10 -9.09 5.13 5.73
N PHE A 11 -8.57 4.54 6.79
CA PHE A 11 -8.55 5.19 8.09
C PHE A 11 -7.69 6.45 8.05
N ASP A 12 -8.34 7.60 8.18
CA ASP A 12 -7.70 8.90 8.09
C ASP A 12 -8.57 9.94 8.82
N LYS A 13 -8.07 10.42 9.96
CA LYS A 13 -8.79 11.40 10.77
C LYS A 13 -8.88 12.78 10.11
N SER A 14 -7.97 13.09 9.21
CA SER A 14 -7.98 14.36 8.48
C SER A 14 -8.89 14.33 7.26
N GLY A 15 -9.19 13.13 6.74
CA GLY A 15 -10.02 12.95 5.57
C GLY A 15 -9.35 13.21 4.23
N SER A 16 -8.09 13.69 4.21
CA SER A 16 -7.42 14.06 2.95
C SER A 16 -6.10 13.34 2.70
N LEU A 17 -5.40 12.90 3.75
CA LEU A 17 -4.07 12.29 3.60
C LEU A 17 -4.12 11.04 2.70
N ILE A 18 -5.03 10.13 2.96
CA ILE A 18 -5.12 8.90 2.18
C ILE A 18 -5.55 9.19 0.74
N ALA A 19 -6.47 10.13 0.54
CA ALA A 19 -6.87 10.52 -0.81
C ALA A 19 -5.68 11.06 -1.61
N GLU A 20 -4.84 11.88 -0.98
CA GLU A 20 -3.62 12.41 -1.62
C GLU A 20 -2.61 11.31 -1.93
N MET A 21 -2.41 10.37 -1.00
CA MET A 21 -1.51 9.23 -1.22
C MET A 21 -2.00 8.34 -2.35
N ALA A 22 -3.30 8.06 -2.40
CA ALA A 22 -3.88 7.25 -3.45
C ALA A 22 -3.76 7.92 -4.82
N GLU A 23 -3.99 9.24 -4.89
CA GLU A 23 -3.83 9.97 -6.14
C GLU A 23 -2.38 9.97 -6.61
N ALA A 24 -1.42 10.17 -5.70
CA ALA A 24 -0.01 10.10 -6.03
C ALA A 24 0.38 8.71 -6.55
N ALA A 25 -0.21 7.66 -5.97
CA ALA A 25 0.00 6.29 -6.42
C ALA A 25 -0.50 6.07 -7.85
N ARG A 26 -1.71 6.57 -8.14
CA ARG A 26 -2.28 6.45 -9.49
C ARG A 26 -1.46 7.21 -10.53
N GLU A 27 -1.01 8.41 -10.18
CA GLU A 27 -0.16 9.21 -11.05
C GLU A 27 1.18 8.54 -11.32
N ALA A 28 1.78 7.91 -10.29
CA ALA A 28 3.03 7.17 -10.46
C ALA A 28 2.86 5.99 -11.41
N ALA A 29 1.73 5.26 -11.31
CA ALA A 29 1.43 4.17 -12.22
C ALA A 29 1.31 4.68 -13.67
N ALA A 30 0.55 5.75 -13.86
CA ALA A 30 0.37 6.34 -15.19
C ALA A 30 1.70 6.82 -15.78
N GLY A 31 2.57 7.42 -14.96
CA GLY A 31 3.89 7.89 -15.39
C GLY A 31 4.83 6.78 -15.83
N ARG A 32 4.61 5.57 -15.36
CA ARG A 32 5.40 4.37 -15.73
C ARG A 32 4.65 3.49 -16.73
N GLU A 33 3.54 3.95 -17.28
CA GLU A 33 2.71 3.21 -18.23
C GLU A 33 2.17 1.89 -17.67
N ALA A 34 2.02 1.81 -16.35
CA ALA A 34 1.40 0.67 -15.70
C ALA A 34 -0.10 0.88 -15.59
N THR A 35 -0.83 -0.21 -15.58
CA THR A 35 -2.29 -0.19 -15.46
C THR A 35 -2.70 -0.65 -14.08
N VAL A 36 -3.51 0.15 -13.38
CA VAL A 36 -4.17 -0.29 -12.15
C VAL A 36 -5.45 -1.02 -12.55
N VAL A 37 -5.42 -2.34 -12.50
CA VAL A 37 -6.56 -3.16 -12.96
C VAL A 37 -7.65 -3.28 -11.92
N GLU A 38 -7.31 -3.10 -10.64
CA GLU A 38 -8.28 -3.17 -9.56
C GLU A 38 -7.80 -2.35 -8.37
N GLU A 39 -8.70 -1.56 -7.79
CA GLU A 39 -8.46 -0.88 -6.52
C GLU A 39 -9.40 -1.45 -5.47
N VAL A 40 -8.88 -1.75 -4.30
CA VAL A 40 -9.67 -2.23 -3.17
C VAL A 40 -9.44 -1.32 -1.98
N ALA A 41 -10.53 -0.76 -1.47
CA ALA A 41 -10.49 0.07 -0.27
C ALA A 41 -10.84 -0.80 0.94
N VAL A 42 -10.05 -0.68 2.01
CA VAL A 42 -10.28 -1.39 3.27
C VAL A 42 -10.33 -0.39 4.42
N PRO A 43 -10.96 -0.74 5.55
CA PRO A 43 -11.14 0.22 6.65
C PRO A 43 -9.83 0.74 7.25
N GLY A 44 -8.82 -0.09 7.41
CA GLY A 44 -7.56 0.32 8.03
C GLY A 44 -6.38 -0.50 7.60
N ALA A 45 -5.20 -0.11 8.06
CA ALA A 45 -3.94 -0.77 7.70
C ALA A 45 -3.92 -2.25 8.08
N TYR A 46 -4.54 -2.61 9.20
CA TYR A 46 -4.61 -4.00 9.66
C TYR A 46 -5.32 -4.92 8.65
N ASP A 47 -6.20 -4.36 7.83
CA ASP A 47 -7.01 -5.13 6.88
C ASP A 47 -6.35 -5.30 5.51
N THR A 48 -5.20 -4.67 5.31
CA THR A 48 -4.54 -4.67 4.01
C THR A 48 -3.99 -6.03 3.57
N PRO A 49 -3.49 -6.92 4.46
CA PRO A 49 -2.98 -8.21 4.02
C PRO A 49 -4.04 -9.08 3.32
N LEU A 50 -5.25 -9.12 3.82
CA LEU A 50 -6.32 -9.90 3.19
C LEU A 50 -6.63 -9.37 1.79
N ALA A 51 -6.77 -8.05 1.65
CA ALA A 51 -7.04 -7.45 0.34
C ALA A 51 -5.88 -7.70 -0.63
N ALA A 52 -4.65 -7.54 -0.16
CA ALA A 52 -3.47 -7.82 -0.98
C ALA A 52 -3.43 -9.27 -1.44
N ASP A 53 -3.76 -10.21 -0.56
CA ASP A 53 -3.82 -11.62 -0.90
C ASP A 53 -4.85 -11.90 -2.00
N ARG A 54 -6.03 -11.29 -1.90
CA ARG A 54 -7.07 -11.42 -2.91
C ARG A 54 -6.62 -10.89 -4.27
N LEU A 55 -5.96 -9.74 -4.30
CA LEU A 55 -5.43 -9.18 -5.55
C LEU A 55 -4.28 -10.00 -6.10
N ALA A 56 -3.37 -10.47 -5.25
CA ALA A 56 -2.21 -11.26 -5.69
C ALA A 56 -2.60 -12.60 -6.31
N ARG A 57 -3.79 -13.11 -6.01
CA ARG A 57 -4.30 -14.35 -6.59
C ARG A 57 -4.84 -14.18 -8.00
N ARG A 58 -5.08 -12.95 -8.44
CA ARG A 58 -5.65 -12.71 -9.78
C ARG A 58 -4.57 -12.91 -10.84
N SER A 59 -4.95 -13.60 -11.91
CA SER A 59 -4.04 -13.86 -13.03
C SER A 59 -3.65 -12.59 -13.80
N ASP A 60 -4.44 -11.53 -13.66
CA ASP A 60 -4.19 -10.25 -14.33
C ASP A 60 -3.47 -9.22 -13.45
N VAL A 61 -2.91 -9.65 -12.31
CA VAL A 61 -2.16 -8.77 -11.41
C VAL A 61 -0.72 -9.24 -11.32
N ASP A 62 0.21 -8.37 -11.71
CA ASP A 62 1.65 -8.65 -11.66
C ASP A 62 2.29 -8.26 -10.33
N ALA A 63 1.72 -7.26 -9.67
CA ALA A 63 2.21 -6.77 -8.38
C ALA A 63 1.10 -5.99 -7.66
N VAL A 64 1.21 -5.87 -6.35
CA VAL A 64 0.25 -5.14 -5.52
C VAL A 64 0.98 -4.03 -4.76
N ALA A 65 0.45 -2.83 -4.81
CA ALA A 65 0.91 -1.71 -4.00
C ALA A 65 -0.13 -1.41 -2.92
N VAL A 66 0.33 -1.15 -1.71
CA VAL A 66 -0.54 -0.88 -0.57
C VAL A 66 -0.28 0.52 -0.04
N VAL A 67 -1.34 1.29 0.12
CA VAL A 67 -1.26 2.68 0.56
C VAL A 67 -2.06 2.86 1.84
N GLY A 68 -1.50 3.54 2.81
CA GLY A 68 -2.17 3.81 4.06
C GLY A 68 -1.31 4.64 5.01
N ALA A 69 -1.86 4.95 6.17
CA ALA A 69 -1.16 5.67 7.20
C ALA A 69 -1.56 5.15 8.58
N VAL A 70 -0.56 5.03 9.46
CA VAL A 70 -0.78 4.68 10.85
C VAL A 70 -0.13 5.80 11.67
N VAL A 71 -0.94 6.53 12.42
CA VAL A 71 -0.45 7.63 13.26
C VAL A 71 -0.50 7.19 14.72
N GLU A 72 0.40 7.77 15.52
CA GLU A 72 0.43 7.46 16.95
C GLU A 72 -0.81 8.03 17.65
N GLY A 73 -1.27 7.29 18.66
CA GLY A 73 -2.38 7.67 19.52
C GLY A 73 -1.96 7.64 20.98
N ASP A 74 -2.94 7.41 21.88
CA ASP A 74 -2.69 7.39 23.31
C ASP A 74 -1.97 6.14 23.80
N THR A 75 -1.83 5.12 22.93
CA THR A 75 -1.19 3.83 23.24
C THR A 75 -0.26 3.44 22.11
N ASP A 76 0.46 2.31 22.28
CA ASP A 76 1.33 1.76 21.23
C ASP A 76 0.55 0.95 20.18
N HIS A 77 -0.74 1.17 20.06
CA HIS A 77 -1.61 0.44 19.14
C HIS A 77 -1.20 0.59 17.67
N ASP A 78 -0.67 1.76 17.32
CA ASP A 78 -0.13 2.03 15.98
C ASP A 78 1.02 1.08 15.62
N GLN A 79 1.88 0.75 16.58
CA GLN A 79 2.99 -0.16 16.35
C GLN A 79 2.50 -1.59 16.12
N VAL A 80 1.50 -2.03 16.89
CA VAL A 80 0.90 -3.35 16.70
C VAL A 80 0.29 -3.50 15.32
N ILE A 81 -0.46 -2.49 14.88
CA ILE A 81 -1.11 -2.50 13.57
C ILE A 81 -0.08 -2.49 12.45
N ALA A 82 0.93 -1.61 12.54
CA ALA A 82 1.96 -1.48 11.51
C ALA A 82 2.79 -2.77 11.39
N ASP A 83 3.17 -3.37 12.50
CA ASP A 83 3.94 -4.61 12.51
C ASP A 83 3.13 -5.76 11.93
N ALA A 84 1.86 -5.88 12.31
CA ALA A 84 0.98 -6.93 11.81
C ALA A 84 0.75 -6.78 10.29
N ALA A 85 0.53 -5.55 9.83
CA ALA A 85 0.34 -5.29 8.41
C ALA A 85 1.61 -5.62 7.61
N ALA A 86 2.76 -5.14 8.06
CA ALA A 86 4.04 -5.38 7.38
C ALA A 86 4.34 -6.89 7.30
N GLN A 87 4.18 -7.61 8.39
CA GLN A 87 4.41 -9.05 8.42
C GLN A 87 3.42 -9.78 7.52
N GLY A 88 2.14 -9.42 7.60
CA GLY A 88 1.10 -10.04 6.77
C GLY A 88 1.33 -9.81 5.28
N LEU A 89 1.72 -8.61 4.89
CA LEU A 89 2.00 -8.30 3.49
C LEU A 89 3.24 -9.04 2.99
N THR A 90 4.26 -9.18 3.82
CA THR A 90 5.43 -9.99 3.50
C THR A 90 5.04 -11.45 3.25
N ASP A 91 4.20 -12.00 4.12
CA ASP A 91 3.72 -13.37 3.99
C ASP A 91 2.95 -13.56 2.68
N VAL A 92 2.08 -12.62 2.33
CA VAL A 92 1.33 -12.67 1.06
C VAL A 92 2.29 -12.67 -0.13
N SER A 93 3.28 -11.80 -0.11
CA SER A 93 4.25 -11.69 -1.19
C SER A 93 5.00 -13.01 -1.41
N LEU A 94 5.43 -13.65 -0.35
CA LEU A 94 6.14 -14.92 -0.42
C LEU A 94 5.22 -16.09 -0.81
N ASP A 95 4.02 -16.13 -0.22
CA ASP A 95 3.07 -17.23 -0.47
C ASP A 95 2.53 -17.20 -1.89
N ARG A 96 2.33 -16.02 -2.45
CA ARG A 96 1.77 -15.85 -3.79
C ARG A 96 2.82 -15.65 -4.89
N ASP A 97 4.08 -15.56 -4.50
CA ASP A 97 5.17 -15.26 -5.44
C ASP A 97 4.82 -14.02 -6.29
N THR A 98 4.36 -12.98 -5.62
CA THR A 98 3.90 -11.74 -6.25
C THR A 98 4.40 -10.57 -5.42
N PRO A 99 5.05 -9.57 -6.03
CA PRO A 99 5.48 -8.39 -5.27
C PRO A 99 4.29 -7.71 -4.59
N VAL A 100 4.44 -7.43 -3.30
CA VAL A 100 3.47 -6.65 -2.52
C VAL A 100 4.28 -5.60 -1.78
N THR A 101 4.05 -4.33 -2.10
CA THR A 101 4.86 -3.24 -1.56
C THR A 101 4.14 -2.47 -0.46
N LEU A 102 4.93 -1.96 0.47
CA LEU A 102 4.44 -1.31 1.67
C LEU A 102 4.55 0.21 1.52
N GLY A 103 3.42 0.86 1.24
CA GLY A 103 3.29 2.30 1.20
C GLY A 103 2.51 2.85 2.39
N ILE A 104 2.68 2.22 3.55
CA ILE A 104 2.02 2.65 4.79
C ILE A 104 3.02 3.47 5.59
N THR A 105 2.64 4.71 5.91
CA THR A 105 3.46 5.58 6.75
C THR A 105 3.22 5.26 8.23
N GLY A 106 4.26 5.38 9.05
CA GLY A 106 4.23 4.98 10.46
C GLY A 106 4.91 3.63 10.68
N PRO A 107 4.98 3.11 11.89
CA PRO A 107 4.41 3.68 13.11
C PRO A 107 5.26 4.81 13.71
N GLY A 108 4.81 5.35 14.85
CA GLY A 108 5.57 6.35 15.60
C GLY A 108 5.53 7.74 14.98
N MET A 109 4.52 8.03 14.17
CA MET A 109 4.40 9.30 13.48
C MET A 109 3.20 10.09 13.97
N SER A 110 3.37 11.40 14.12
CA SER A 110 2.25 12.31 14.29
C SER A 110 1.51 12.46 12.95
N ARG A 111 0.32 13.06 13.02
CA ARG A 111 -0.44 13.34 11.81
C ARG A 111 0.31 14.26 10.85
N ASP A 112 1.00 15.28 11.39
CA ASP A 112 1.75 16.22 10.56
C ASP A 112 2.93 15.51 9.86
N GLU A 113 3.62 14.63 10.58
CA GLU A 113 4.71 13.85 10.00
C GLU A 113 4.19 12.92 8.89
N ALA A 114 3.06 12.26 9.11
CA ALA A 114 2.44 11.41 8.10
C ALA A 114 2.05 12.22 6.86
N GLY A 115 1.50 13.42 7.06
CA GLY A 115 1.16 14.33 5.95
C GLY A 115 2.35 14.72 5.11
N ALA A 116 3.53 14.87 5.72
CA ALA A 116 4.76 15.17 5.01
C ALA A 116 5.27 14.02 4.14
N ARG A 117 4.69 12.81 4.30
CA ARG A 117 5.14 11.60 3.60
C ARG A 117 4.11 11.06 2.60
N VAL A 118 3.31 11.94 2.04
CA VAL A 118 2.31 11.58 1.01
C VAL A 118 2.96 10.83 -0.16
N GLY A 119 4.20 11.13 -0.50
CA GLY A 119 4.94 10.46 -1.57
C GLY A 119 5.20 8.96 -1.37
N TYR A 120 4.93 8.42 -0.19
CA TYR A 120 5.11 6.98 0.05
C TYR A 120 4.17 6.13 -0.82
N GLY A 121 2.98 6.65 -1.16
CA GLY A 121 2.07 5.98 -2.07
C GLY A 121 2.67 5.82 -3.46
N ALA A 122 3.27 6.87 -3.98
CA ALA A 122 3.97 6.84 -5.26
C ALA A 122 5.15 5.87 -5.22
N ARG A 123 5.94 5.90 -4.16
CA ARG A 123 7.09 4.98 -4.01
C ARG A 123 6.68 3.52 -3.97
N ALA A 124 5.58 3.21 -3.30
CA ALA A 124 5.08 1.84 -3.26
C ALA A 124 4.75 1.34 -4.66
N VAL A 125 4.11 2.17 -5.48
CA VAL A 125 3.78 1.83 -6.86
C VAL A 125 5.05 1.66 -7.69
N GLU A 126 5.99 2.59 -7.60
CA GLU A 126 7.24 2.50 -8.35
C GLU A 126 8.03 1.25 -7.98
N SER A 127 8.10 0.93 -6.69
CA SER A 127 8.75 -0.29 -6.22
C SER A 127 8.06 -1.55 -6.74
N ALA A 128 6.74 -1.55 -6.75
CA ALA A 128 5.97 -2.68 -7.26
C ALA A 128 6.26 -2.93 -8.75
N ILE A 129 6.32 -1.86 -9.53
CA ILE A 129 6.65 -1.93 -10.95
C ILE A 129 8.08 -2.46 -11.14
N ASP A 130 9.04 -1.90 -10.41
CA ASP A 130 10.43 -2.33 -10.50
C ASP A 130 10.59 -3.81 -10.17
N LEU A 131 9.94 -4.28 -9.12
CA LEU A 131 10.00 -5.69 -8.72
C LEU A 131 9.36 -6.60 -9.77
N ALA A 132 8.21 -6.20 -10.31
CA ALA A 132 7.54 -6.98 -11.35
C ALA A 132 8.42 -7.10 -12.60
N GLU A 133 9.09 -6.00 -12.99
CA GLU A 133 9.96 -5.99 -14.15
C GLU A 133 11.24 -6.78 -13.92
N ASN A 134 11.84 -6.68 -12.73
CA ASN A 134 13.15 -7.28 -12.45
C ASN A 134 13.06 -8.74 -12.01
N LEU A 135 11.98 -9.16 -11.40
CA LEU A 135 11.81 -10.53 -10.91
C LEU A 135 10.88 -11.38 -11.78
N GLY A 136 10.14 -10.71 -12.64
CA GLY A 136 9.22 -11.39 -13.56
C GLY A 136 9.98 -12.03 -14.73
#